data_ea3aa34c65bba324a4bb66ebf2e639b9
#
_entry.id   ea3aa34c65bba324a4bb66ebf2e639b9
#
_cell.length_a   1.000
_cell.length_b   1.000
_cell.length_c   1.000
_cell.angle_alpha   90.00
_cell.angle_beta   90.00
_cell.angle_gamma   90.00
#
_symmetry.space_group_name_H-M   'P 1'
#
loop_
_entity.id
_entity.type
_entity.pdbx_description
1 polymer ?
#
loop_
_entity_poly.entity_id
_entity_poly.type
_entity_poly.pdbx_seq_one_letter_code
_entity_poly.pdbx_strand_id
1 'polypeptide(L)'
;MFKDFYAQRGEYVVISAEQASRFAKSVAGDYNPIHNPDARRFCVPGDLLFTLVLVKFGLSRQMEFRFTNMVGADTPIKFSETENGDIHVCDDSGKCYLQVVRSGEMTRDEAVVEGFARCYVAFSGKNFPHYLKPLMEQHGVMFNPKRPLVIYDSMGFCLERLDGFSPNLALNQSSLDVQGKRADVLLEFSIESAGEAVGVGSKKLVVSGLCDYDATEMAAIVDEFYRLKAAYEAA
;
A
#
# COMPACT_ATOMS: atom_id res chain seq x y z
N MET A 1 -2.83 -18.41 3.51
CA MET A 1 -2.54 -17.09 2.88
C MET A 1 -3.06 -15.98 3.80
N PHE A 2 -2.24 -15.14 4.36
CA PHE A 2 -2.50 -13.91 5.15
C PHE A 2 -3.53 -13.98 6.31
N LYS A 3 -3.95 -15.17 6.76
CA LYS A 3 -5.00 -15.35 7.79
C LYS A 3 -4.63 -14.77 9.17
N ASP A 4 -3.34 -14.60 9.46
CA ASP A 4 -2.86 -14.08 10.73
C ASP A 4 -3.01 -12.55 10.86
N PHE A 5 -3.33 -11.86 9.77
CA PHE A 5 -3.38 -10.40 9.73
C PHE A 5 -4.78 -9.81 9.84
N TYR A 6 -5.80 -10.65 10.02
CA TYR A 6 -7.18 -10.21 10.25
C TYR A 6 -7.98 -11.28 10.99
N ALA A 7 -9.12 -10.89 11.54
CA ALA A 7 -10.12 -11.80 12.08
C ALA A 7 -11.39 -11.74 11.23
N GLN A 8 -11.98 -12.91 10.93
CA GLN A 8 -13.29 -12.99 10.30
C GLN A 8 -14.37 -13.03 11.38
N ARG A 9 -15.34 -12.11 11.34
CA ARG A 9 -16.49 -12.06 12.24
C ARG A 9 -17.78 -12.02 11.43
N GLY A 10 -18.35 -13.19 11.16
CA GLY A 10 -19.48 -13.31 10.22
C GLY A 10 -19.07 -12.81 8.83
N GLU A 11 -19.79 -11.84 8.28
CA GLU A 11 -19.46 -11.23 6.99
C GLU A 11 -18.41 -10.11 7.06
N TYR A 12 -18.03 -9.71 8.28
CA TYR A 12 -17.06 -8.63 8.50
C TYR A 12 -15.65 -9.15 8.71
N VAL A 13 -14.71 -8.38 8.25
CA VAL A 13 -13.28 -8.47 8.57
C VAL A 13 -12.95 -7.43 9.61
N VAL A 14 -12.22 -7.81 10.63
CA VAL A 14 -11.74 -6.92 11.69
C VAL A 14 -10.21 -7.05 11.74
N ILE A 15 -9.52 -5.92 11.76
CA ILE A 15 -8.05 -5.86 11.77
C ILE A 15 -7.62 -5.10 13.00
N SER A 16 -6.92 -5.78 13.92
CA SER A 16 -6.37 -5.10 15.10
C SER A 16 -5.16 -4.24 14.74
N ALA A 17 -4.80 -3.31 15.60
CA ALA A 17 -3.63 -2.46 15.41
C ALA A 17 -2.34 -3.29 15.31
N GLU A 18 -2.21 -4.36 16.11
CA GLU A 18 -1.08 -5.27 16.12
C GLU A 18 -1.00 -6.10 14.83
N GLN A 19 -2.14 -6.59 14.33
CA GLN A 19 -2.21 -7.33 13.06
C GLN A 19 -1.78 -6.45 11.89
N ALA A 20 -2.28 -5.23 11.83
CA ALA A 20 -1.95 -4.25 10.80
C ALA A 20 -0.47 -3.85 10.86
N SER A 21 0.06 -3.55 12.05
CA SER A 21 1.47 -3.21 12.25
C SER A 21 2.40 -4.36 11.86
N ARG A 22 2.04 -5.60 12.24
CA ARG A 22 2.80 -6.78 11.87
C ARG A 22 2.82 -6.99 10.36
N PHE A 23 1.68 -6.81 9.66
CA PHE A 23 1.64 -6.89 8.21
C PHE A 23 2.54 -5.83 7.55
N ALA A 24 2.42 -4.55 7.98
CA ALA A 24 3.24 -3.46 7.45
C ALA A 24 4.72 -3.82 7.53
N LYS A 25 5.20 -4.30 8.67
CA LYS A 25 6.61 -4.57 8.93
C LYS A 25 7.09 -5.88 8.29
N SER A 26 6.36 -7.00 8.51
CA SER A 26 6.83 -8.34 8.11
C SER A 26 6.55 -8.67 6.64
N VAL A 27 5.55 -8.07 6.02
CA VAL A 27 5.15 -8.39 4.65
C VAL A 27 5.50 -7.26 3.68
N ALA A 28 5.15 -6.02 4.02
CA ALA A 28 5.43 -4.87 3.17
C ALA A 28 6.84 -4.28 3.38
N GLY A 29 7.44 -4.43 4.56
CA GLY A 29 8.68 -3.74 4.92
C GLY A 29 8.46 -2.24 5.13
N ASP A 30 7.22 -1.85 5.45
CA ASP A 30 6.82 -0.47 5.69
C ASP A 30 6.88 -0.14 7.18
N TYR A 31 7.75 0.79 7.53
CA TYR A 31 7.96 1.31 8.90
C TYR A 31 7.33 2.69 9.10
N ASN A 32 6.33 3.07 8.29
CA ASN A 32 5.59 4.30 8.47
C ASN A 32 4.94 4.33 9.87
N PRO A 33 5.23 5.35 10.70
CA PRO A 33 4.71 5.43 12.07
C PRO A 33 3.18 5.42 12.17
N ILE A 34 2.46 5.75 11.10
CA ILE A 34 0.99 5.71 11.08
C ILE A 34 0.43 4.29 11.31
N HIS A 35 1.25 3.26 11.06
CA HIS A 35 0.90 1.85 11.25
C HIS A 35 1.36 1.29 12.60
N ASN A 36 1.98 2.09 13.47
CA ASN A 36 2.31 1.65 14.82
C ASN A 36 1.04 1.57 15.69
N PRO A 37 0.91 0.53 16.54
CA PRO A 37 -0.32 0.33 17.33
C PRO A 37 -0.67 1.50 18.26
N ASP A 38 0.33 2.24 18.72
CA ASP A 38 0.21 3.41 19.59
C ASP A 38 0.10 4.74 18.84
N ALA A 39 0.06 4.70 17.51
CA ALA A 39 -0.04 5.90 16.69
C ALA A 39 -1.34 6.66 16.96
N ARG A 40 -1.24 7.95 17.29
CA ARG A 40 -2.43 8.80 17.55
C ARG A 40 -3.43 8.83 16.38
N ARG A 41 -2.96 8.65 15.16
CA ARG A 41 -3.75 8.58 13.93
C ARG A 41 -3.50 7.25 13.26
N PHE A 42 -3.67 6.17 14.01
CA PHE A 42 -3.49 4.84 13.47
C PHE A 42 -4.34 4.62 12.22
N CYS A 43 -3.75 3.94 11.26
CA CYS A 43 -4.40 3.52 10.02
C CYS A 43 -3.97 2.11 9.65
N VAL A 44 -4.92 1.27 9.28
CA VAL A 44 -4.65 -0.02 8.64
C VAL A 44 -3.93 0.23 7.31
N PRO A 45 -2.83 -0.47 6.99
CA PRO A 45 -2.13 -0.31 5.71
C PRO A 45 -3.06 -0.52 4.52
N GLY A 46 -3.02 0.38 3.55
CA GLY A 46 -3.73 0.21 2.28
C GLY A 46 -3.30 -1.07 1.55
N ASP A 47 -2.03 -1.44 1.67
CA ASP A 47 -1.48 -2.68 1.13
C ASP A 47 -2.11 -3.95 1.75
N LEU A 48 -2.56 -3.91 3.02
CA LEU A 48 -3.32 -5.00 3.61
C LEU A 48 -4.72 -5.10 3.00
N LEU A 49 -5.41 -3.97 2.82
CA LEU A 49 -6.72 -3.97 2.15
C LEU A 49 -6.60 -4.47 0.70
N PHE A 50 -5.60 -4.01 -0.03
CA PHE A 50 -5.25 -4.50 -1.37
C PHE A 50 -5.06 -6.02 -1.37
N THR A 51 -4.23 -6.53 -0.46
CA THR A 51 -3.97 -7.97 -0.31
C THR A 51 -5.25 -8.76 -0.05
N LEU A 52 -6.11 -8.27 0.84
CA LEU A 52 -7.36 -8.94 1.18
C LEU A 52 -8.37 -8.97 0.02
N VAL A 53 -8.38 -7.93 -0.82
CA VAL A 53 -9.17 -7.95 -2.08
C VAL A 53 -8.70 -9.07 -2.98
N LEU A 54 -7.39 -9.19 -3.23
CA LEU A 54 -6.85 -10.25 -4.08
C LEU A 54 -7.15 -11.64 -3.51
N VAL A 55 -6.98 -11.83 -2.20
CA VAL A 55 -7.25 -13.11 -1.53
C VAL A 55 -8.73 -13.52 -1.62
N LYS A 56 -9.65 -12.56 -1.48
CA LYS A 56 -11.09 -12.86 -1.45
C LYS A 56 -11.70 -12.97 -2.85
N PHE A 57 -11.22 -12.17 -3.81
CA PHE A 57 -11.87 -12.03 -5.13
C PHE A 57 -11.01 -12.49 -6.30
N GLY A 58 -9.73 -12.80 -6.06
CA GLY A 58 -8.77 -13.19 -7.10
C GLY A 58 -8.03 -12.00 -7.72
N LEU A 59 -7.06 -12.33 -8.55
CA LEU A 59 -6.25 -11.40 -9.33
C LEU A 59 -6.80 -11.31 -10.75
N SER A 60 -7.27 -10.12 -11.16
CA SER A 60 -7.69 -9.84 -12.54
C SER A 60 -6.56 -9.15 -13.31
N ARG A 61 -6.58 -9.29 -14.64
CA ARG A 61 -5.56 -8.68 -15.51
C ARG A 61 -5.48 -7.15 -15.37
N GLN A 62 -6.61 -6.51 -15.11
CA GLN A 62 -6.68 -5.06 -14.86
C GLN A 62 -7.39 -4.82 -13.55
N MET A 63 -6.76 -4.08 -12.66
CA MET A 63 -7.37 -3.68 -11.38
C MET A 63 -6.95 -2.25 -11.04
N GLU A 64 -7.91 -1.45 -10.61
CA GLU A 64 -7.71 -0.10 -10.08
C GLU A 64 -8.31 -0.01 -8.69
N PHE A 65 -7.52 0.44 -7.74
CA PHE A 65 -7.86 0.61 -6.32
C PHE A 65 -7.89 2.08 -5.98
N ARG A 66 -9.00 2.58 -5.45
CA ARG A 66 -9.17 3.96 -5.00
C ARG A 66 -9.45 3.98 -3.51
N PHE A 67 -8.53 4.55 -2.74
CA PHE A 67 -8.66 4.70 -1.29
C PHE A 67 -9.42 5.98 -0.97
N THR A 68 -10.57 5.86 -0.32
CA THR A 68 -11.46 6.99 -0.04
C THR A 68 -11.39 7.46 1.41
N ASN A 69 -11.04 6.56 2.32
CA ASN A 69 -10.92 6.85 3.74
C ASN A 69 -9.88 5.94 4.41
N MET A 70 -9.37 6.35 5.57
CA MET A 70 -8.48 5.52 6.39
C MET A 70 -9.32 4.59 7.29
N VAL A 71 -8.94 3.31 7.36
CA VAL A 71 -9.53 2.32 8.27
C VAL A 71 -8.81 2.40 9.60
N GLY A 72 -9.54 2.62 10.69
CA GLY A 72 -9.02 2.54 12.05
C GLY A 72 -8.88 1.10 12.54
N ALA A 73 -8.18 0.90 13.65
CA ALA A 73 -8.11 -0.40 14.31
C ALA A 73 -9.51 -0.89 14.71
N ASP A 74 -9.69 -2.20 14.63
CA ASP A 74 -10.91 -2.92 15.03
C ASP A 74 -12.21 -2.45 14.35
N THR A 75 -12.12 -1.66 13.28
CA THR A 75 -13.27 -1.26 12.46
C THR A 75 -13.80 -2.47 11.70
N PRO A 76 -15.06 -2.90 11.92
CA PRO A 76 -15.66 -3.97 11.14
C PRO A 76 -15.90 -3.50 9.70
N ILE A 77 -15.22 -4.11 8.74
CA ILE A 77 -15.36 -3.79 7.32
C ILE A 77 -15.85 -5.01 6.54
N LYS A 78 -16.73 -4.76 5.58
CA LYS A 78 -17.27 -5.77 4.69
C LYS A 78 -16.72 -5.58 3.28
N PHE A 79 -16.28 -6.66 2.70
CA PHE A 79 -15.86 -6.73 1.30
C PHE A 79 -17.03 -7.26 0.48
N SER A 80 -17.53 -6.48 -0.44
CA SER A 80 -18.70 -6.85 -1.27
C SER A 80 -18.40 -6.62 -2.75
N GLU A 81 -18.90 -7.54 -3.56
CA GLU A 81 -18.87 -7.42 -5.01
C GLU A 81 -20.19 -6.82 -5.49
N THR A 82 -20.12 -5.85 -6.40
CA THR A 82 -21.30 -5.24 -7.03
C THR A 82 -21.77 -6.08 -8.20
N GLU A 83 -22.95 -5.77 -8.75
CA GLU A 83 -23.49 -6.43 -9.94
C GLU A 83 -22.57 -6.31 -11.17
N ASN A 84 -21.79 -5.27 -11.24
CA ASN A 84 -20.81 -5.03 -12.33
C ASN A 84 -19.47 -5.75 -12.10
N GLY A 85 -19.30 -6.45 -10.96
CA GLY A 85 -18.05 -7.12 -10.62
C GLY A 85 -17.02 -6.23 -9.91
N ASP A 86 -17.33 -4.95 -9.66
CA ASP A 86 -16.50 -4.06 -8.85
C ASP A 86 -16.55 -4.46 -7.37
N ILE A 87 -15.53 -4.09 -6.61
CA ILE A 87 -15.43 -4.46 -5.19
C ILE A 87 -15.45 -3.20 -4.34
N HIS A 88 -16.30 -3.20 -3.31
CA HIS A 88 -16.36 -2.14 -2.31
C HIS A 88 -15.98 -2.69 -0.94
N VAL A 89 -15.21 -1.91 -0.19
CA VAL A 89 -14.86 -2.18 1.21
C VAL A 89 -15.44 -1.07 2.06
N CYS A 90 -16.53 -1.37 2.78
CA CYS A 90 -17.28 -0.39 3.54
C CYS A 90 -17.57 -0.93 4.95
N ASP A 91 -17.88 -0.05 5.93
CA ASP A 91 -18.39 -0.46 7.22
C ASP A 91 -19.93 -0.58 7.23
N ASP A 92 -20.49 -0.90 8.37
CA ASP A 92 -21.93 -1.06 8.58
C ASP A 92 -22.73 0.26 8.51
N SER A 93 -22.04 1.40 8.66
CA SER A 93 -22.64 2.72 8.45
C SER A 93 -22.75 3.12 6.99
N GLY A 94 -22.17 2.32 6.07
CA GLY A 94 -22.08 2.62 4.64
C GLY A 94 -20.90 3.50 4.27
N LYS A 95 -19.99 3.82 5.19
CA LYS A 95 -18.76 4.53 4.88
C LYS A 95 -17.80 3.61 4.13
N CYS A 96 -17.44 3.98 2.91
CA CYS A 96 -16.51 3.22 2.10
C CYS A 96 -15.07 3.70 2.27
N TYR A 97 -14.15 2.75 2.27
CA TYR A 97 -12.72 2.91 2.48
C TYR A 97 -11.92 2.61 1.23
N LEU A 98 -12.40 1.66 0.43
CA LEU A 98 -11.75 1.23 -0.79
C LEU A 98 -12.80 0.86 -1.84
N GLN A 99 -12.56 1.31 -3.07
CA GLN A 99 -13.31 0.91 -4.26
C GLN A 99 -12.31 0.29 -5.24
N VAL A 100 -12.71 -0.81 -5.88
CA VAL A 100 -11.86 -1.51 -6.85
C VAL A 100 -12.67 -1.78 -8.11
N VAL A 101 -12.19 -1.26 -9.23
CA VAL A 101 -12.66 -1.60 -10.57
C VAL A 101 -11.74 -2.66 -11.13
N ARG A 102 -12.30 -3.70 -11.75
CA ARG A 102 -11.52 -4.78 -12.33
C ARG A 102 -12.09 -5.27 -13.66
N SER A 103 -11.22 -5.78 -14.50
CA SER A 103 -11.62 -6.32 -15.80
C SER A 103 -10.61 -7.34 -16.33
N GLY A 104 -11.00 -8.02 -17.40
CA GLY A 104 -10.19 -9.03 -18.06
C GLY A 104 -10.26 -10.40 -17.38
N GLU A 105 -9.38 -11.28 -17.81
CA GLU A 105 -9.21 -12.62 -17.23
C GLU A 105 -8.84 -12.53 -15.75
N MET A 106 -9.29 -13.53 -14.96
CA MET A 106 -9.06 -13.56 -13.53
C MET A 106 -8.57 -14.95 -13.10
N THR A 107 -7.61 -14.98 -12.18
CA THR A 107 -7.16 -16.20 -11.52
C THR A 107 -7.48 -16.18 -10.03
N ARG A 108 -7.77 -17.36 -9.48
CA ARG A 108 -7.88 -17.63 -8.03
C ARG A 108 -6.81 -18.62 -7.56
N ASP A 109 -5.83 -18.91 -8.42
CA ASP A 109 -4.69 -19.75 -8.01
C ASP A 109 -3.98 -19.09 -6.83
N GLU A 110 -3.93 -19.80 -5.71
CA GLU A 110 -3.40 -19.25 -4.45
C GLU A 110 -1.94 -18.87 -4.56
N ALA A 111 -1.12 -19.62 -5.31
CA ALA A 111 0.30 -19.34 -5.44
C ALA A 111 0.52 -18.06 -6.28
N VAL A 112 -0.23 -17.89 -7.35
CA VAL A 112 -0.20 -16.70 -8.21
C VAL A 112 -0.66 -15.47 -7.43
N VAL A 113 -1.80 -15.55 -6.75
CA VAL A 113 -2.37 -14.45 -5.97
C VAL A 113 -1.46 -14.05 -4.83
N GLU A 114 -0.93 -15.01 -4.06
CA GLU A 114 -0.02 -14.72 -2.95
C GLU A 114 1.32 -14.15 -3.44
N GLY A 115 1.89 -14.73 -4.49
CA GLY A 115 3.14 -14.26 -5.09
C GLY A 115 3.03 -12.82 -5.57
N PHE A 116 1.96 -12.49 -6.29
CA PHE A 116 1.70 -11.11 -6.74
C PHE A 116 1.49 -10.16 -5.58
N ALA A 117 0.63 -10.52 -4.62
CA ALA A 117 0.36 -9.66 -3.46
C ALA A 117 1.65 -9.34 -2.68
N ARG A 118 2.47 -10.35 -2.37
CA ARG A 118 3.75 -10.16 -1.65
C ARG A 118 4.72 -9.27 -2.41
N CYS A 119 4.89 -9.52 -3.71
CA CYS A 119 5.77 -8.72 -4.55
C CYS A 119 5.31 -7.26 -4.62
N TYR A 120 4.01 -7.04 -4.81
CA TYR A 120 3.42 -5.71 -4.93
C TYR A 120 3.55 -4.90 -3.64
N VAL A 121 3.29 -5.52 -2.47
CA VAL A 121 3.39 -4.81 -1.18
C VAL A 121 4.84 -4.62 -0.75
N ALA A 122 5.75 -5.52 -1.09
CA ALA A 122 7.19 -5.33 -0.86
C ALA A 122 7.77 -4.18 -1.71
N PHE A 123 7.23 -3.95 -2.92
CA PHE A 123 7.56 -2.75 -3.70
C PHE A 123 7.06 -1.48 -3.00
N SER A 124 5.86 -1.51 -2.39
CA SER A 124 5.33 -0.41 -1.59
C SER A 124 6.21 -0.04 -0.41
N GLY A 125 6.78 -1.01 0.28
CA GLY A 125 7.69 -0.80 1.41
C GLY A 125 8.96 -0.02 1.03
N LYS A 126 9.30 0.05 -0.26
CA LYS A 126 10.40 0.86 -0.78
C LYS A 126 10.04 2.35 -0.99
N ASN A 127 8.77 2.74 -0.79
CA ASN A 127 8.36 4.14 -0.99
C ASN A 127 9.24 5.10 -0.17
N PHE A 128 9.46 4.80 1.11
CA PHE A 128 10.39 5.53 1.95
C PHE A 128 11.42 4.54 2.55
N PRO A 129 12.71 4.91 2.53
CA PRO A 129 13.30 6.18 2.04
C PRO A 129 13.65 6.21 0.55
N HIS A 130 13.46 5.10 -0.21
CA HIS A 130 14.10 4.93 -1.52
C HIS A 130 13.54 5.83 -2.62
N TYR A 131 12.22 6.08 -2.65
CA TYR A 131 11.58 6.85 -3.72
C TYR A 131 11.20 8.26 -3.27
N LEU A 132 10.62 8.42 -2.08
CA LEU A 132 10.13 9.71 -1.62
C LEU A 132 11.25 10.66 -1.19
N LYS A 133 12.30 10.17 -0.51
CA LYS A 133 13.39 11.04 -0.06
C LYS A 133 14.08 11.79 -1.23
N PRO A 134 14.51 11.12 -2.32
CA PRO A 134 15.13 11.83 -3.44
C PRO A 134 14.21 12.88 -4.09
N LEU A 135 12.92 12.55 -4.24
CA LEU A 135 11.94 13.49 -4.78
C LEU A 135 11.78 14.72 -3.88
N MET A 136 11.67 14.51 -2.57
CA MET A 136 11.55 15.60 -1.59
C MET A 136 12.78 16.50 -1.58
N GLU A 137 13.97 15.90 -1.61
CA GLU A 137 15.23 16.63 -1.68
C GLU A 137 15.33 17.50 -2.96
N GLN A 138 14.97 16.92 -4.11
CA GLN A 138 14.95 17.63 -5.39
C GLN A 138 14.01 18.83 -5.40
N HIS A 139 12.88 18.74 -4.71
CA HIS A 139 11.86 19.79 -4.65
C HIS A 139 12.01 20.74 -3.44
N GLY A 140 13.03 20.55 -2.61
CA GLY A 140 13.28 21.39 -1.44
C GLY A 140 12.21 21.30 -0.36
N VAL A 141 11.46 20.17 -0.29
CA VAL A 141 10.37 19.94 0.68
C VAL A 141 10.53 18.60 1.37
N MET A 142 9.94 18.47 2.56
CA MET A 142 9.82 17.19 3.25
C MET A 142 8.51 17.11 4.03
N PHE A 143 8.09 15.91 4.40
CA PHE A 143 6.99 15.78 5.34
C PHE A 143 7.40 16.25 6.73
N ASN A 144 6.47 16.84 7.46
CA ASN A 144 6.75 17.34 8.82
C ASN A 144 7.09 16.15 9.74
N PRO A 145 8.29 16.11 10.35
CA PRO A 145 8.70 14.99 11.20
C PRO A 145 7.78 14.73 12.40
N LYS A 146 7.17 15.81 12.91
CA LYS A 146 6.25 15.74 14.06
C LYS A 146 4.87 15.17 13.70
N ARG A 147 4.52 15.18 12.41
CA ARG A 147 3.19 14.77 11.93
C ARG A 147 3.29 14.22 10.49
N PRO A 148 4.12 13.20 10.25
CA PRO A 148 4.25 12.65 8.90
C PRO A 148 2.91 12.05 8.48
N LEU A 149 2.47 12.40 7.27
CA LEU A 149 1.27 11.81 6.69
C LEU A 149 1.54 11.56 5.21
N VAL A 150 1.75 10.28 4.91
CA VAL A 150 1.86 9.74 3.55
C VAL A 150 0.81 8.64 3.43
N ILE A 151 -0.14 8.81 2.56
CA ILE A 151 -1.25 7.86 2.35
C ILE A 151 -1.43 7.55 0.87
N TYR A 152 -2.00 6.39 0.58
CA TYR A 152 -2.43 6.06 -0.77
C TYR A 152 -3.69 6.83 -1.18
N ASP A 153 -3.70 7.34 -2.42
CA ASP A 153 -4.87 7.84 -3.12
C ASP A 153 -5.41 6.73 -4.02
N SER A 154 -4.54 6.19 -4.87
CA SER A 154 -4.91 5.13 -5.79
C SER A 154 -3.72 4.23 -6.12
N MET A 155 -4.02 3.03 -6.58
CA MET A 155 -3.08 2.06 -7.13
C MET A 155 -3.75 1.34 -8.28
N GLY A 156 -2.99 1.00 -9.32
CA GLY A 156 -3.53 0.23 -10.44
C GLY A 156 -2.45 -0.53 -11.18
N PHE A 157 -2.88 -1.53 -11.91
CA PHE A 157 -2.01 -2.30 -12.80
C PHE A 157 -2.79 -2.93 -13.96
N CYS A 158 -2.05 -3.21 -15.03
CA CYS A 158 -2.51 -3.99 -16.17
C CYS A 158 -1.49 -5.08 -16.46
N LEU A 159 -1.94 -6.34 -16.46
CA LEU A 159 -1.14 -7.54 -16.72
C LEU A 159 -1.49 -8.11 -18.10
N GLU A 160 -0.49 -8.56 -18.83
CA GLU A 160 -0.66 -9.20 -20.14
C GLU A 160 -1.06 -10.67 -20.00
N ARG A 161 -0.62 -11.32 -18.92
CA ARG A 161 -0.89 -12.74 -18.63
C ARG A 161 -0.94 -13.01 -17.12
N LEU A 162 -1.55 -14.12 -16.74
CA LEU A 162 -1.67 -14.57 -15.34
C LEU A 162 -1.03 -15.95 -15.11
N ASP A 163 -0.67 -16.67 -16.16
CA ASP A 163 -0.04 -17.99 -16.12
C ASP A 163 1.49 -17.89 -15.98
N GLY A 164 2.11 -18.89 -15.37
CA GLY A 164 3.56 -18.94 -15.20
C GLY A 164 4.17 -17.72 -14.51
N PHE A 165 3.41 -17.06 -13.63
CA PHE A 165 3.66 -15.72 -13.16
C PHE A 165 4.49 -15.70 -11.87
N SER A 166 5.74 -15.26 -11.99
CA SER A 166 6.63 -14.99 -10.84
C SER A 166 7.04 -13.52 -10.87
N PRO A 167 6.22 -12.63 -10.27
CA PRO A 167 6.35 -11.20 -10.49
C PRO A 167 7.56 -10.59 -9.78
N ASN A 168 8.13 -9.57 -10.45
CA ASN A 168 9.02 -8.57 -9.89
C ASN A 168 8.55 -7.19 -10.34
N LEU A 169 8.61 -6.19 -9.45
CA LEU A 169 8.24 -4.81 -9.78
C LEU A 169 9.50 -3.93 -9.82
N ALA A 170 9.65 -3.19 -10.91
CA ALA A 170 10.73 -2.23 -11.10
C ALA A 170 10.18 -0.82 -11.34
N LEU A 171 10.66 0.16 -10.55
CA LEU A 171 10.28 1.56 -10.74
C LEU A 171 10.82 2.07 -12.08
N ASN A 172 9.95 2.63 -12.90
CA ASN A 172 10.32 3.24 -14.18
C ASN A 172 10.42 4.77 -14.05
N GLN A 173 9.43 5.38 -13.42
CA GLN A 173 9.36 6.83 -13.26
C GLN A 173 8.73 7.19 -11.93
N SER A 174 9.14 8.31 -11.37
CA SER A 174 8.53 8.92 -10.20
C SER A 174 8.47 10.42 -10.33
N SER A 175 7.41 11.03 -9.80
CA SER A 175 7.25 12.49 -9.79
C SER A 175 6.60 12.97 -8.50
N LEU A 176 6.87 14.22 -8.15
CA LEU A 176 6.29 14.92 -7.01
C LEU A 176 5.71 16.25 -7.50
N ASP A 177 4.41 16.42 -7.39
CA ASP A 177 3.73 17.70 -7.66
C ASP A 177 3.38 18.40 -6.35
N VAL A 178 4.08 19.51 -6.06
CA VAL A 178 3.95 20.24 -4.79
C VAL A 178 2.94 21.37 -4.93
N GLN A 179 1.92 21.35 -4.07
CA GLN A 179 0.86 22.35 -3.99
C GLN A 179 0.73 22.88 -2.55
N GLY A 180 1.48 23.90 -2.23
CA GLY A 180 1.54 24.46 -0.89
C GLY A 180 2.08 23.47 0.15
N LYS A 181 1.26 23.08 1.13
CA LYS A 181 1.63 22.09 2.16
C LYS A 181 1.21 20.66 1.83
N ARG A 182 0.87 20.39 0.58
CA ARG A 182 0.51 19.06 0.07
C ARG A 182 1.34 18.76 -1.17
N ALA A 183 1.65 17.50 -1.40
CA ALA A 183 2.14 17.02 -2.67
C ALA A 183 1.44 15.72 -3.08
N ASP A 184 1.27 15.58 -4.38
CA ASP A 184 0.88 14.34 -5.02
C ASP A 184 2.13 13.66 -5.57
N VAL A 185 2.32 12.38 -5.23
CA VAL A 185 3.42 11.54 -5.72
C VAL A 185 2.85 10.54 -6.68
N LEU A 186 3.44 10.42 -7.87
CA LEU A 186 3.14 9.35 -8.81
C LEU A 186 4.37 8.45 -8.96
N LEU A 187 4.17 7.15 -8.78
CA LEU A 187 5.15 6.10 -9.04
C LEU A 187 4.63 5.23 -10.16
N GLU A 188 5.37 5.14 -11.27
CA GLU A 188 5.06 4.26 -12.40
C GLU A 188 6.09 3.14 -12.46
N PHE A 189 5.64 1.91 -12.66
CA PHE A 189 6.50 0.73 -12.59
C PHE A 189 6.12 -0.30 -13.66
N SER A 190 7.11 -1.07 -14.09
CA SER A 190 6.92 -2.30 -14.84
C SER A 190 6.71 -3.48 -13.90
N ILE A 191 5.94 -4.45 -14.38
CA ILE A 191 5.78 -5.75 -13.77
C ILE A 191 6.46 -6.74 -14.70
N GLU A 192 7.46 -7.43 -14.16
CA GLU A 192 8.29 -8.38 -14.89
C GLU A 192 8.04 -9.80 -14.38
N SER A 193 8.18 -10.80 -15.22
CA SER A 193 8.18 -12.21 -14.84
C SER A 193 9.18 -12.96 -15.71
N ALA A 194 10.08 -13.71 -15.09
CA ALA A 194 11.16 -14.43 -15.78
C ALA A 194 12.04 -13.52 -16.69
N GLY A 195 12.21 -12.23 -16.32
CA GLY A 195 13.01 -11.27 -17.09
C GLY A 195 12.28 -10.60 -18.26
N GLU A 196 11.00 -10.89 -18.46
CA GLU A 196 10.15 -10.26 -19.48
C GLU A 196 9.16 -9.29 -18.81
N ALA A 197 8.92 -8.14 -19.44
CA ALA A 197 7.84 -7.25 -19.03
C ALA A 197 6.50 -7.93 -19.34
N VAL A 198 5.67 -8.08 -18.31
CA VAL A 198 4.35 -8.73 -18.38
C VAL A 198 3.23 -7.80 -17.92
N GLY A 199 3.55 -6.54 -17.65
CA GLY A 199 2.56 -5.56 -17.26
C GLY A 199 3.18 -4.26 -16.79
N VAL A 200 2.30 -3.33 -16.51
CA VAL A 200 2.63 -2.00 -15.97
C VAL A 200 1.67 -1.65 -14.83
N GLY A 201 2.09 -0.73 -13.99
CA GLY A 201 1.24 -0.22 -12.95
C GLY A 201 1.65 1.16 -12.48
N SER A 202 0.79 1.74 -11.66
CA SER A 202 1.06 3.03 -11.01
C SER A 202 0.51 3.07 -9.59
N LYS A 203 1.14 3.91 -8.76
CA LYS A 203 0.68 4.25 -7.41
C LYS A 203 0.69 5.75 -7.26
N LYS A 204 -0.41 6.28 -6.76
CA LYS A 204 -0.52 7.67 -6.36
C LYS A 204 -0.60 7.77 -4.85
N LEU A 205 0.31 8.56 -4.27
CA LEU A 205 0.33 8.86 -2.84
C LEU A 205 0.09 10.35 -2.63
N VAL A 206 -0.48 10.67 -1.48
CA VAL A 206 -0.62 12.05 -1.01
C VAL A 206 0.28 12.24 0.20
N VAL A 207 1.12 13.26 0.12
CA VAL A 207 1.92 13.74 1.26
C VAL A 207 1.32 15.03 1.75
N SER A 208 1.04 15.11 3.05
CA SER A 208 0.43 16.29 3.66
C SER A 208 1.27 16.84 4.81
N GLY A 209 1.14 18.16 5.03
CA GLY A 209 1.89 18.85 6.08
C GLY A 209 3.34 19.07 5.70
N LEU A 210 3.62 19.35 4.42
CA LEU A 210 4.97 19.65 3.94
C LEU A 210 5.57 20.85 4.64
N CYS A 211 6.87 20.78 4.87
CA CYS A 211 7.74 21.88 5.32
C CYS A 211 8.99 21.93 4.41
N ASP A 212 9.79 22.97 4.60
CA ASP A 212 11.07 23.13 3.90
C ASP A 212 11.98 21.93 4.21
N TYR A 213 12.77 21.52 3.22
CA TYR A 213 13.69 20.40 3.35
C TYR A 213 14.84 20.74 4.28
N ASP A 214 15.05 19.93 5.29
CA ASP A 214 16.21 19.95 6.17
C ASP A 214 16.95 18.60 6.06
N ALA A 215 18.18 18.65 5.58
CA ALA A 215 18.98 17.45 5.34
C ALA A 215 19.33 16.71 6.64
N THR A 216 19.51 17.43 7.74
CA THR A 216 19.82 16.83 9.05
C THR A 216 18.60 16.12 9.63
N GLU A 217 17.43 16.78 9.57
CA GLU A 217 16.17 16.15 10.01
C GLU A 217 15.81 14.96 9.14
N MET A 218 15.98 15.06 7.81
CA MET A 218 15.72 13.94 6.91
C MET A 218 16.66 12.76 7.18
N ALA A 219 17.95 13.01 7.41
CA ALA A 219 18.91 11.96 7.78
C ALA A 219 18.48 11.24 9.07
N ALA A 220 18.07 11.99 10.10
CA ALA A 220 17.62 11.40 11.36
C ALA A 220 16.37 10.52 11.16
N ILE A 221 15.44 10.90 10.27
CA ILE A 221 14.25 10.09 9.95
C ILE A 221 14.66 8.78 9.24
N VAL A 222 15.61 8.87 8.30
CA VAL A 222 16.13 7.69 7.59
C VAL A 222 16.85 6.74 8.54
N ASP A 223 17.68 7.27 9.45
CA ASP A 223 18.38 6.49 10.46
C ASP A 223 17.39 5.78 11.41
N GLU A 224 16.34 6.48 11.83
CA GLU A 224 15.27 5.89 12.65
C GLU A 224 14.51 4.79 11.89
N PHE A 225 14.22 4.99 10.59
CA PHE A 225 13.61 3.96 9.76
C PHE A 225 14.46 2.67 9.76
N TYR A 226 15.76 2.78 9.50
CA TYR A 226 16.65 1.61 9.48
C TYR A 226 16.87 1.00 10.88
N ARG A 227 16.89 1.81 11.91
CA ARG A 227 16.94 1.32 13.31
C ARG A 227 15.71 0.48 13.65
N LEU A 228 14.51 0.96 13.29
CA LEU A 228 13.26 0.23 13.51
C LEU A 228 13.23 -1.07 12.71
N LYS A 229 13.70 -1.03 11.46
CA LYS A 229 13.81 -2.21 10.61
C LYS A 229 14.73 -3.26 11.23
N ALA A 230 15.94 -2.88 11.60
CA ALA A 230 16.90 -3.79 12.21
C ALA A 230 16.40 -4.37 13.55
N ALA A 231 15.76 -3.55 14.38
CA ALA A 231 15.17 -4.02 15.64
C ALA A 231 14.03 -5.03 15.42
N TYR A 232 13.22 -4.85 14.37
CA TYR A 232 12.14 -5.79 14.05
C TYR A 232 12.68 -7.12 13.47
N GLU A 233 13.71 -7.07 12.64
CA GLU A 233 14.35 -8.26 12.04
C GLU A 233 15.14 -9.10 13.07
N ALA A 234 15.52 -8.50 14.19
CA ALA A 234 16.25 -9.18 15.27
C ALA A 234 15.34 -9.80 16.36
N ALA A 235 14.03 -9.53 16.33
CA ALA A 235 13.04 -9.99 17.33
C ALA A 235 12.36 -11.29 16.90
#